data_192619d4b58c12453ff5a26ee37b30ff
#
_entry.id   192619d4b58c12453ff5a26ee37b30ff
#
_cell.length_a   1.000
_cell.length_b   1.000
_cell.length_c   1.000
_cell.angle_alpha   90.00
_cell.angle_beta   90.00
_cell.angle_gamma   90.00
#
_symmetry.space_group_name_H-M   'P 1'
#
loop_
_entity.id
_entity.type
_entity.pdbx_description
1 polymer ?
#
loop_
_entity_poly.entity_id
_entity_poly.type
_entity_poly.pdbx_seq_one_letter_code
_entity_poly.pdbx_strand_id
1 'polypeptide(L)'
;MYNFSVCLLNSPCQELSYEISGDNAALYIILVGRPGLGKTPPLEAAYRPIRKHDYALFKAYESELETWKAAGESGRKPVLRRTVVSDFTPESLLLTHNSNPRSVVILVDEIMGMFNPANRYTNGQLIEQLLTAWSGGALDVTRVGSTMPVHIEQPCINIVGTTQTKRVHELLTKGFEENGLLDRILFVLPKSREVPKWTDWDDGGEDRASMAAARWEQILGKVLALDYDTGEEERISHVLSMDREAKEYFFSW
;
A
#
# COMPACT_ATOMS: atom_id res chain seq x y z
N MET A 1 15.86 -4.00 -12.01
CA MET A 1 14.71 -3.07 -11.94
C MET A 1 13.58 -3.89 -11.32
N TYR A 2 13.50 -3.88 -10.01
CA TYR A 2 12.62 -4.78 -9.25
C TYR A 2 11.17 -4.35 -9.38
N ASN A 3 10.26 -5.31 -9.58
CA ASN A 3 8.83 -5.11 -9.76
C ASN A 3 8.13 -4.66 -8.46
N PHE A 4 8.41 -3.44 -8.02
CA PHE A 4 7.69 -2.83 -6.90
C PHE A 4 6.19 -2.65 -7.14
N SER A 5 5.76 -2.70 -8.40
CA SER A 5 4.38 -2.41 -8.79
C SER A 5 3.39 -3.55 -8.52
N VAL A 6 3.85 -4.78 -8.53
CA VAL A 6 2.96 -5.95 -8.46
C VAL A 6 2.45 -6.17 -7.03
N CYS A 7 3.29 -5.91 -6.02
CA CYS A 7 2.90 -6.08 -4.62
C CYS A 7 1.94 -5.01 -4.09
N LEU A 8 1.88 -3.82 -4.71
CA LEU A 8 1.02 -2.75 -4.24
C LEU A 8 -0.44 -2.89 -4.66
N LEU A 9 -0.75 -3.74 -5.61
CA LEU A 9 -2.05 -3.75 -6.29
C LEU A 9 -2.75 -5.09 -6.32
N ASN A 10 -2.08 -6.18 -5.99
CA ASN A 10 -2.70 -7.50 -5.94
C ASN A 10 -3.09 -7.87 -4.52
N SER A 11 -4.18 -8.59 -4.42
CA SER A 11 -4.48 -9.48 -3.29
C SER A 11 -3.23 -10.27 -2.91
N PRO A 12 -3.13 -10.72 -1.67
CA PRO A 12 -1.92 -11.39 -1.20
C PRO A 12 -1.42 -12.38 -2.24
N CYS A 13 -0.29 -12.05 -2.87
CA CYS A 13 0.46 -13.02 -3.64
C CYS A 13 0.93 -14.05 -2.65
N GLN A 14 0.19 -15.10 -2.48
CA GLN A 14 0.67 -16.27 -1.80
C GLN A 14 1.59 -17.03 -2.73
N GLU A 15 2.73 -17.35 -2.20
CA GLU A 15 3.71 -18.34 -2.60
C GLU A 15 4.80 -17.98 -3.62
N LEU A 16 5.93 -17.76 -3.00
CA LEU A 16 7.18 -18.43 -3.32
C LEU A 16 7.48 -19.37 -2.16
N SER A 17 6.76 -20.46 -1.98
CA SER A 17 7.02 -21.37 -0.89
C SER A 17 7.33 -22.78 -1.37
N TYR A 18 8.34 -23.28 -0.81
CA TYR A 18 8.54 -24.70 -0.58
C TYR A 18 7.57 -25.08 0.55
N GLU A 19 6.41 -25.56 0.19
CA GLU A 19 5.43 -26.38 0.96
C GLU A 19 4.84 -25.92 2.30
N ILE A 20 5.17 -24.82 2.99
CA ILE A 20 4.67 -24.67 4.37
C ILE A 20 4.11 -23.30 4.78
N SER A 21 4.33 -22.21 4.08
CA SER A 21 3.76 -20.92 4.48
C SER A 21 3.34 -20.07 3.29
N GLY A 22 2.08 -19.65 3.27
CA GLY A 22 1.64 -18.60 2.38
C GLY A 22 2.24 -17.27 2.83
N ASP A 23 3.30 -16.82 2.17
CA ASP A 23 3.91 -15.54 2.50
C ASP A 23 3.08 -14.39 1.94
N ASN A 24 2.79 -13.40 2.79
CA ASN A 24 2.09 -12.20 2.39
C ASN A 24 3.06 -11.23 1.69
N ALA A 25 2.65 -10.69 0.54
CA ALA A 25 3.45 -9.73 -0.22
C ALA A 25 3.40 -8.29 0.33
N ALA A 26 3.20 -8.12 1.63
CA ALA A 26 3.21 -6.82 2.28
C ALA A 26 4.62 -6.24 2.31
N LEU A 27 4.78 -4.98 1.87
CA LEU A 27 6.04 -4.26 1.85
C LEU A 27 5.95 -2.97 2.65
N TYR A 28 6.89 -2.79 3.58
CA TYR A 28 7.04 -1.57 4.36
C TYR A 28 8.33 -0.88 3.94
N ILE A 29 8.19 0.29 3.29
CA ILE A 29 9.31 1.00 2.67
C ILE A 29 9.37 2.42 3.20
N ILE A 30 10.54 2.82 3.68
CA ILE A 30 10.80 4.18 4.12
C ILE A 30 11.96 4.78 3.32
N LEU A 31 11.68 5.84 2.56
CA LEU A 31 12.71 6.60 1.89
C LEU A 31 13.32 7.60 2.87
N VAL A 32 14.61 7.46 3.10
CA VAL A 32 15.37 8.30 4.03
C VAL A 32 16.23 9.28 3.24
N GLY A 33 16.11 10.56 3.51
CA GLY A 33 16.93 11.56 2.84
C GLY A 33 16.89 12.91 3.52
N ARG A 34 17.86 13.77 3.18
CA ARG A 34 17.93 15.13 3.71
C ARG A 34 16.69 15.94 3.29
N PRO A 35 16.29 16.98 4.04
CA PRO A 35 15.33 17.97 3.58
C PRO A 35 15.75 18.52 2.20
N GLY A 36 14.80 18.74 1.31
CA GLY A 36 15.08 19.28 -0.03
C GLY A 36 15.67 18.30 -1.05
N LEU A 37 15.87 17.01 -0.70
CA LEU A 37 16.37 15.99 -1.63
C LEU A 37 15.40 15.65 -2.77
N GLY A 38 14.17 16.16 -2.73
CA GLY A 38 13.16 15.87 -3.75
C GLY A 38 12.61 14.46 -3.67
N LYS A 39 12.32 13.94 -2.48
CA LYS A 39 11.74 12.60 -2.27
C LYS A 39 10.29 12.49 -2.75
N THR A 40 9.52 13.54 -2.56
CA THR A 40 8.07 13.59 -2.83
C THR A 40 7.72 13.48 -4.32
N PRO A 41 8.35 14.23 -5.25
CA PRO A 41 7.98 14.18 -6.67
C PRO A 41 8.03 12.79 -7.31
N PRO A 42 9.08 11.95 -7.11
CA PRO A 42 9.08 10.59 -7.65
C PRO A 42 8.00 9.69 -7.04
N LEU A 43 7.67 9.85 -5.76
CA LEU A 43 6.55 9.12 -5.14
C LEU A 43 5.22 9.55 -5.75
N GLU A 44 5.00 10.84 -5.92
CA GLU A 44 3.79 11.34 -6.57
C GLU A 44 3.66 10.83 -7.99
N ALA A 45 4.75 10.82 -8.77
CA ALA A 45 4.74 10.28 -10.11
C ALA A 45 4.41 8.77 -10.13
N ALA A 46 4.97 7.99 -9.20
CA ALA A 46 4.72 6.56 -9.09
C ALA A 46 3.25 6.26 -8.70
N TYR A 47 2.68 7.03 -7.79
CA TYR A 47 1.32 6.80 -7.27
C TYR A 47 0.22 7.54 -8.04
N ARG A 48 0.55 8.40 -8.99
CA ARG A 48 -0.43 9.16 -9.80
C ARG A 48 -1.50 8.28 -10.44
N PRO A 49 -1.17 7.15 -11.11
CA PRO A 49 -2.19 6.31 -11.74
C PRO A 49 -3.15 5.69 -10.71
N ILE A 50 -2.65 5.28 -9.54
CA ILE A 50 -3.47 4.71 -8.48
C ILE A 50 -4.39 5.77 -7.88
N ARG A 51 -3.89 6.97 -7.62
CA ARG A 51 -4.71 8.09 -7.14
C ARG A 51 -5.78 8.48 -8.16
N LYS A 52 -5.47 8.42 -9.46
CA LYS A 52 -6.45 8.64 -10.52
C LYS A 52 -7.55 7.59 -10.50
N HIS A 53 -7.19 6.33 -10.28
CA HIS A 53 -8.15 5.24 -10.10
C HIS A 53 -9.02 5.46 -8.85
N ASP A 54 -8.42 5.76 -7.70
CA ASP A 54 -9.15 6.05 -6.46
C ASP A 54 -10.09 7.24 -6.60
N TYR A 55 -9.70 8.25 -7.36
CA TYR A 55 -10.57 9.39 -7.67
C TYR A 55 -11.77 8.99 -8.53
N ALA A 56 -11.60 8.09 -9.49
CA ALA A 56 -12.71 7.55 -10.27
C ALA A 56 -13.68 6.75 -9.40
N LEU A 57 -13.16 5.92 -8.48
CA LEU A 57 -13.97 5.21 -7.49
C LEU A 57 -14.72 6.16 -6.55
N PHE A 58 -14.08 7.26 -6.15
CA PHE A 58 -14.73 8.28 -5.34
C PHE A 58 -15.91 8.94 -6.08
N LYS A 59 -15.73 9.27 -7.38
CA LYS A 59 -16.81 9.84 -8.20
C LYS A 59 -17.97 8.86 -8.40
N ALA A 60 -17.68 7.59 -8.61
CA ALA A 60 -18.72 6.56 -8.67
C ALA A 60 -19.50 6.47 -7.35
N TYR A 61 -18.79 6.44 -6.22
CA TYR A 61 -19.40 6.44 -4.89
C TYR A 61 -20.28 7.66 -4.64
N GLU A 62 -19.86 8.88 -5.02
CA GLU A 62 -20.70 10.09 -4.91
C GLU A 62 -22.02 9.90 -5.64
N SER A 63 -21.98 9.44 -6.89
CA SER A 63 -23.19 9.20 -7.71
C SER A 63 -24.10 8.12 -7.13
N GLU A 64 -23.51 7.00 -6.64
CA GLU A 64 -24.27 5.93 -6.00
C GLU A 64 -24.91 6.41 -4.69
N LEU A 65 -24.20 7.24 -3.92
CA LEU A 65 -24.71 7.79 -2.66
C LEU A 65 -25.87 8.76 -2.89
N GLU A 66 -25.79 9.60 -3.92
CA GLU A 66 -26.89 10.47 -4.31
C GLU A 66 -28.14 9.67 -4.73
N THR A 67 -27.94 8.63 -5.54
CA THR A 67 -29.01 7.72 -5.96
C THR A 67 -29.65 7.01 -4.78
N TRP A 68 -28.85 6.48 -3.85
CA TRP A 68 -29.32 5.82 -2.65
C TRP A 68 -30.13 6.76 -1.74
N LYS A 69 -29.67 8.01 -1.56
CA LYS A 69 -30.41 9.04 -0.83
C LYS A 69 -31.73 9.41 -1.51
N ALA A 70 -31.72 9.57 -2.84
CA ALA A 70 -32.93 9.88 -3.61
C ALA A 70 -33.97 8.74 -3.54
N ALA A 71 -33.51 7.49 -3.39
CA ALA A 71 -34.36 6.31 -3.16
C ALA A 71 -34.84 6.17 -1.71
N GLY A 72 -34.70 7.18 -0.86
CA GLY A 72 -35.12 7.14 0.53
C GLY A 72 -34.26 6.25 1.41
N GLU A 73 -32.98 6.15 1.10
CA GLU A 73 -31.99 5.32 1.83
C GLU A 73 -32.32 3.82 1.82
N SER A 74 -33.04 3.38 0.80
CA SER A 74 -33.45 1.99 0.63
C SER A 74 -32.33 1.13 0.05
N GLY A 75 -32.17 -0.08 0.56
CA GLY A 75 -31.15 -1.02 0.11
C GLY A 75 -29.79 -0.84 0.81
N ARG A 76 -28.76 -1.47 0.23
CA ARG A 76 -27.42 -1.41 0.81
C ARG A 76 -26.79 -0.04 0.59
N LYS A 77 -26.35 0.59 1.68
CA LYS A 77 -25.61 1.86 1.60
C LYS A 77 -24.32 1.68 0.78
N PRO A 78 -24.04 2.56 -0.18
CA PRO A 78 -22.77 2.54 -0.93
C PRO A 78 -21.56 2.65 0.00
N VAL A 79 -20.46 2.03 -0.39
CA VAL A 79 -19.21 2.02 0.38
C VAL A 79 -18.08 2.55 -0.47
N LEU A 80 -17.38 3.55 0.05
CA LEU A 80 -16.22 4.12 -0.63
C LEU A 80 -15.07 3.10 -0.65
N ARG A 81 -14.57 2.81 -1.85
CA ARG A 81 -13.36 2.00 -2.07
C ARG A 81 -12.20 2.92 -2.41
N ARG A 82 -11.04 2.68 -1.81
CA ARG A 82 -9.80 3.39 -2.12
C ARG A 82 -8.60 2.53 -1.78
N THR A 83 -7.55 2.67 -2.55
CA THR A 83 -6.30 1.92 -2.37
C THR A 83 -5.30 2.69 -1.51
N VAL A 84 -5.21 4.01 -1.70
CA VAL A 84 -4.24 4.85 -0.99
C VAL A 84 -4.89 5.56 0.18
N VAL A 85 -4.28 5.44 1.36
CA VAL A 85 -4.65 6.18 2.57
C VAL A 85 -3.45 6.96 3.10
N SER A 86 -3.70 8.18 3.57
CA SER A 86 -2.66 9.06 4.16
C SER A 86 -3.03 9.57 5.55
N ASP A 87 -4.31 9.65 5.82
CA ASP A 87 -4.87 10.05 7.13
C ASP A 87 -5.92 9.00 7.53
N PHE A 88 -5.71 8.37 8.67
CA PHE A 88 -6.52 7.26 9.15
C PHE A 88 -6.34 7.01 10.65
N THR A 89 -7.32 6.36 11.24
CA THR A 89 -7.19 5.66 12.52
C THR A 89 -7.02 4.16 12.28
N PRO A 90 -6.50 3.37 13.23
CA PRO A 90 -6.38 1.91 13.07
C PRO A 90 -7.69 1.26 12.62
N GLU A 91 -8.81 1.71 13.18
CA GLU A 91 -10.13 1.18 12.83
C GLU A 91 -10.56 1.57 11.41
N SER A 92 -10.34 2.84 11.02
CA SER A 92 -10.72 3.31 9.68
C SER A 92 -9.84 2.68 8.59
N LEU A 93 -8.60 2.32 8.92
CA LEU A 93 -7.71 1.56 8.05
C LEU A 93 -8.31 0.18 7.75
N LEU A 94 -8.74 -0.55 8.78
CA LEU A 94 -9.34 -1.87 8.61
C LEU A 94 -10.69 -1.81 7.90
N LEU A 95 -11.54 -0.82 8.20
CA LEU A 95 -12.78 -0.59 7.45
C LEU A 95 -12.50 -0.32 5.96
N THR A 96 -11.47 0.47 5.67
CA THR A 96 -11.06 0.75 4.28
C THR A 96 -10.58 -0.53 3.60
N HIS A 97 -9.76 -1.34 4.28
CA HIS A 97 -9.28 -2.61 3.74
C HIS A 97 -10.43 -3.60 3.51
N ASN A 98 -11.36 -3.73 4.46
CA ASN A 98 -12.53 -4.59 4.32
C ASN A 98 -13.40 -4.20 3.10
N SER A 99 -13.43 -2.91 2.77
CA SER A 99 -14.12 -2.39 1.59
C SER A 99 -13.31 -2.53 0.30
N ASN A 100 -11.99 -2.65 0.42
CA ASN A 100 -11.05 -2.87 -0.67
C ASN A 100 -10.19 -4.12 -0.37
N PRO A 101 -10.73 -5.31 -0.61
CA PRO A 101 -10.09 -6.56 -0.18
C PRO A 101 -8.78 -6.88 -0.91
N ARG A 102 -8.42 -6.17 -1.98
CA ARG A 102 -7.17 -6.40 -2.70
C ARG A 102 -5.96 -6.00 -1.87
N SER A 103 -5.90 -4.74 -1.47
CA SER A 103 -4.83 -4.19 -0.62
C SER A 103 -5.11 -2.74 -0.29
N VAL A 104 -4.43 -2.26 0.74
CA VAL A 104 -4.39 -0.84 1.09
C VAL A 104 -2.94 -0.42 1.20
N VAL A 105 -2.64 0.78 0.71
CA VAL A 105 -1.32 1.40 0.81
C VAL A 105 -1.40 2.61 1.72
N ILE A 106 -0.66 2.58 2.81
CA ILE A 106 -0.40 3.75 3.65
C ILE A 106 0.70 4.56 2.97
N LEU A 107 0.35 5.72 2.42
CA LEU A 107 1.29 6.62 1.74
C LEU A 107 1.42 7.93 2.52
N VAL A 108 2.52 8.10 3.24
CA VAL A 108 2.74 9.24 4.14
C VAL A 108 4.08 9.91 3.84
N ASP A 109 4.06 11.21 3.58
CA ASP A 109 5.28 11.96 3.25
C ASP A 109 6.24 12.06 4.46
N GLU A 110 5.74 12.27 5.68
CA GLU A 110 6.57 12.25 6.90
C GLU A 110 6.05 11.17 7.87
N ILE A 111 6.59 9.97 7.71
CA ILE A 111 6.09 8.78 8.41
C ILE A 111 6.29 8.83 9.93
N MET A 112 7.23 9.65 10.42
CA MET A 112 7.48 9.77 11.85
C MET A 112 6.28 10.30 12.62
N GLY A 113 5.36 11.03 11.95
CA GLY A 113 4.10 11.46 12.52
C GLY A 113 3.19 10.30 12.90
N MET A 114 3.20 9.23 12.10
CA MET A 114 2.43 8.01 12.34
C MET A 114 2.90 7.27 13.62
N PHE A 115 4.17 7.38 13.96
CA PHE A 115 4.79 6.74 15.12
C PHE A 115 4.95 7.68 16.33
N ASN A 116 4.16 8.74 16.42
CA ASN A 116 4.29 9.71 17.51
C ASN A 116 3.79 9.11 18.85
N PRO A 117 4.62 9.14 19.94
CA PRO A 117 4.25 8.58 21.24
C PRO A 117 3.07 9.28 21.93
N ALA A 118 2.71 10.50 21.52
CA ALA A 118 1.54 11.20 22.06
C ALA A 118 0.23 10.41 21.85
N ASN A 119 0.20 9.52 20.88
CA ASN A 119 -0.95 8.65 20.54
C ASN A 119 -0.70 7.20 20.98
N ARG A 120 -0.12 6.96 22.15
CA ARG A 120 0.34 5.64 22.61
C ARG A 120 -0.70 4.52 22.46
N TYR A 121 -1.95 4.75 22.80
CA TYR A 121 -3.01 3.74 22.71
C TYR A 121 -3.34 3.39 21.25
N THR A 122 -3.42 4.39 20.39
CA THR A 122 -3.71 4.21 18.96
C THR A 122 -2.53 3.60 18.22
N ASN A 123 -1.30 4.00 18.59
CA ASN A 123 -0.08 3.50 17.97
C ASN A 123 0.22 2.04 18.32
N GLY A 124 -0.01 1.61 19.56
CA GLY A 124 0.17 0.20 19.96
C GLY A 124 -0.71 -0.71 19.12
N GLN A 125 -1.99 -0.40 19.03
CA GLN A 125 -2.93 -1.17 18.21
C GLN A 125 -2.57 -1.17 16.72
N LEU A 126 -2.16 -0.02 16.16
CA LEU A 126 -1.74 0.08 14.77
C LEU A 126 -0.52 -0.81 14.49
N ILE A 127 0.49 -0.77 15.36
CA ILE A 127 1.71 -1.56 15.20
C ILE A 127 1.38 -3.07 15.24
N GLU A 128 0.58 -3.50 16.20
CA GLU A 128 0.14 -4.90 16.29
C GLU A 128 -0.61 -5.35 15.04
N GLN A 129 -1.51 -4.52 14.52
CA GLN A 129 -2.23 -4.78 13.27
C GLN A 129 -1.28 -4.88 12.07
N LEU A 130 -0.29 -3.99 11.98
CA LEU A 130 0.70 -4.01 10.90
C LEU A 130 1.60 -5.25 10.97
N LEU A 131 2.02 -5.65 12.17
CA LEU A 131 2.82 -6.86 12.37
C LEU A 131 2.02 -8.12 11.99
N THR A 132 0.76 -8.18 12.41
CA THR A 132 -0.16 -9.29 12.07
C THR A 132 -0.40 -9.35 10.57
N ALA A 133 -0.71 -8.20 9.94
CA ALA A 133 -0.90 -8.12 8.50
C ALA A 133 0.35 -8.54 7.71
N TRP A 134 1.53 -8.11 8.16
CA TRP A 134 2.79 -8.48 7.51
C TRP A 134 3.04 -9.98 7.56
N SER A 135 2.67 -10.64 8.65
CA SER A 135 2.80 -12.08 8.84
C SER A 135 1.64 -12.89 8.21
N GLY A 136 0.72 -12.25 7.48
CA GLY A 136 -0.43 -12.93 6.87
C GLY A 136 -1.51 -13.39 7.84
N GLY A 137 -1.44 -12.96 9.11
CA GLY A 137 -2.45 -13.28 10.11
C GLY A 137 -3.75 -12.50 9.90
N ALA A 138 -4.89 -13.13 10.18
CA ALA A 138 -6.19 -12.48 10.06
C ALA A 138 -6.32 -11.28 11.01
N LEU A 139 -7.05 -10.27 10.58
CA LEU A 139 -7.35 -9.07 11.36
C LEU A 139 -8.83 -8.97 11.66
N ASP A 140 -9.13 -8.87 12.97
CA ASP A 140 -10.49 -8.76 13.50
C ASP A 140 -10.69 -7.46 14.25
N VAL A 141 -11.83 -6.80 14.01
CA VAL A 141 -12.29 -5.70 14.83
C VAL A 141 -13.72 -5.96 15.27
N THR A 142 -13.88 -6.26 16.56
CA THR A 142 -15.19 -6.37 17.19
C THR A 142 -15.24 -5.35 18.30
N ARG A 143 -15.99 -4.26 18.11
CA ARG A 143 -16.23 -3.25 19.17
C ARG A 143 -17.67 -3.27 19.61
N VAL A 144 -17.86 -3.10 20.91
CA VAL A 144 -19.18 -2.86 21.51
C VAL A 144 -19.76 -1.57 20.89
N GLY A 145 -20.86 -1.68 20.15
CA GLY A 145 -21.49 -0.56 19.45
C GLY A 145 -21.20 -0.47 17.94
N SER A 146 -20.31 -1.29 17.39
CA SER A 146 -20.19 -1.44 15.95
C SER A 146 -21.34 -2.30 15.41
N THR A 147 -22.02 -1.80 14.39
CA THR A 147 -23.14 -2.52 13.75
C THR A 147 -22.69 -3.73 12.94
N MET A 148 -21.41 -3.83 12.58
CA MET A 148 -20.86 -5.00 11.88
C MET A 148 -19.41 -5.24 12.32
N PRO A 149 -19.05 -6.48 12.72
CA PRO A 149 -17.68 -6.87 12.93
C PRO A 149 -16.93 -6.84 11.59
N VAL A 150 -15.65 -6.47 11.63
CA VAL A 150 -14.75 -6.55 10.48
C VAL A 150 -13.87 -7.76 10.67
N HIS A 151 -13.84 -8.65 9.68
CA HIS A 151 -12.95 -9.79 9.59
C HIS A 151 -12.23 -9.75 8.25
N ILE A 152 -10.89 -9.73 8.29
CA ILE A 152 -10.04 -9.73 7.09
C ILE A 152 -9.12 -10.93 7.24
N GLU A 153 -9.41 -11.99 6.52
CA GLU A 153 -8.67 -13.25 6.64
C GLU A 153 -7.26 -13.14 6.05
N GLN A 154 -7.13 -12.45 4.93
CA GLN A 154 -5.86 -12.24 4.24
C GLN A 154 -5.56 -10.75 4.08
N PRO A 155 -5.09 -10.08 5.14
CA PRO A 155 -4.79 -8.66 5.05
C PRO A 155 -3.55 -8.40 4.21
N CYS A 156 -3.64 -7.42 3.30
CA CYS A 156 -2.51 -6.91 2.54
C CYS A 156 -2.41 -5.39 2.75
N ILE A 157 -1.62 -4.99 3.71
CA ILE A 157 -1.37 -3.59 4.03
C ILE A 157 0.08 -3.28 3.69
N ASN A 158 0.29 -2.32 2.81
CA ASN A 158 1.60 -1.85 2.42
C ASN A 158 1.87 -0.47 3.02
N ILE A 159 3.13 -0.17 3.30
CA ILE A 159 3.54 1.14 3.81
C ILE A 159 4.59 1.72 2.89
N VAL A 160 4.36 2.94 2.44
CA VAL A 160 5.39 3.73 1.77
C VAL A 160 5.42 5.12 2.39
N GLY A 161 6.55 5.47 2.93
CA GLY A 161 6.73 6.76 3.56
C GLY A 161 8.07 7.38 3.29
N THR A 162 8.20 8.64 3.66
CA THR A 162 9.49 9.31 3.68
C THR A 162 9.83 9.79 5.07
N THR A 163 11.11 9.95 5.35
CA THR A 163 11.58 10.63 6.56
C THR A 163 12.91 11.33 6.31
N GLN A 164 13.29 12.14 7.26
CA GLN A 164 14.56 12.83 7.25
C GLN A 164 15.64 12.00 7.93
N THR A 165 16.87 12.02 7.40
CA THR A 165 18.02 11.31 7.97
C THR A 165 18.20 11.58 9.48
N LYS A 166 17.96 12.82 9.91
CA LYS A 166 18.08 13.20 11.32
C LYS A 166 17.02 12.57 12.22
N ARG A 167 15.90 12.13 11.65
CA ARG A 167 14.77 11.58 12.42
C ARG A 167 14.77 10.04 12.48
N VAL A 168 15.59 9.38 11.70
CA VAL A 168 15.67 7.91 11.70
C VAL A 168 16.01 7.36 13.08
N HIS A 169 16.90 8.04 13.82
CA HIS A 169 17.26 7.62 15.18
C HIS A 169 16.06 7.63 16.16
N GLU A 170 15.01 8.41 15.87
CA GLU A 170 13.80 8.41 16.70
C GLU A 170 13.09 7.04 16.66
N LEU A 171 13.22 6.29 15.56
CA LEU A 171 12.68 4.93 15.46
C LEU A 171 13.43 3.99 16.41
N LEU A 172 14.74 4.12 16.50
CA LEU A 172 15.59 3.30 17.37
C LEU A 172 15.34 3.62 18.86
N THR A 173 15.11 4.87 19.20
CA THR A 173 14.95 5.29 20.61
C THR A 173 13.55 5.10 21.18
N LYS A 174 12.53 4.84 20.34
CA LYS A 174 11.13 4.72 20.77
C LYS A 174 10.67 3.29 21.07
N GLY A 175 11.59 2.33 21.15
CA GLY A 175 11.27 0.93 21.48
C GLY A 175 10.67 0.13 20.31
N PHE A 176 10.76 0.63 19.08
CA PHE A 176 10.30 -0.12 17.90
C PHE A 176 11.20 -1.30 17.54
N GLU A 177 12.40 -1.36 18.09
CA GLU A 177 13.28 -2.52 17.99
C GLU A 177 12.71 -3.73 18.73
N GLU A 178 12.09 -3.49 19.91
CA GLU A 178 11.61 -4.55 20.79
C GLU A 178 10.38 -5.28 20.22
N ASN A 179 9.59 -4.63 19.36
CA ASN A 179 8.39 -5.22 18.78
C ASN A 179 8.59 -5.82 17.38
N GLY A 180 9.81 -5.74 16.82
CA GLY A 180 10.17 -6.32 15.52
C GLY A 180 9.59 -5.56 14.31
N LEU A 181 9.01 -4.37 14.47
CA LEU A 181 8.51 -3.57 13.35
C LEU A 181 9.65 -3.11 12.45
N LEU A 182 10.79 -2.73 13.03
CA LEU A 182 11.94 -2.24 12.26
C LEU A 182 12.54 -3.30 11.34
N ASP A 183 12.51 -4.56 11.78
CA ASP A 183 13.03 -5.69 10.99
C ASP A 183 12.21 -5.95 9.72
N ARG A 184 11.01 -5.39 9.66
CA ARG A 184 10.08 -5.52 8.52
C ARG A 184 10.12 -4.31 7.58
N ILE A 185 10.90 -3.28 7.92
CA ILE A 185 10.99 -2.05 7.15
C ILE A 185 12.22 -2.05 6.26
N LEU A 186 12.01 -1.85 4.97
CA LEU A 186 13.07 -1.60 4.01
C LEU A 186 13.41 -0.11 4.00
N PHE A 187 14.58 0.24 4.54
CA PHE A 187 15.09 1.60 4.48
C PHE A 187 15.81 1.84 3.16
N VAL A 188 15.30 2.77 2.38
CA VAL A 188 15.89 3.18 1.10
C VAL A 188 16.60 4.51 1.28
N LEU A 189 17.92 4.52 1.12
CA LEU A 189 18.75 5.71 1.15
C LEU A 189 19.18 6.06 -0.28
N PRO A 190 18.49 6.99 -0.94
CA PRO A 190 18.91 7.42 -2.27
C PRO A 190 20.32 8.00 -2.22
N LYS A 191 21.17 7.61 -3.15
CA LYS A 191 22.48 8.27 -3.32
C LYS A 191 22.21 9.76 -3.61
N SER A 192 23.05 10.65 -3.04
CA SER A 192 22.97 12.07 -3.36
C SER A 192 23.05 12.24 -4.87
N ARG A 193 22.03 12.84 -5.44
CA ARG A 193 21.97 13.14 -6.87
C ARG A 193 22.40 14.58 -7.07
N GLU A 194 23.20 14.82 -8.08
CA GLU A 194 23.38 16.18 -8.56
C GLU A 194 22.03 16.73 -8.95
N VAL A 195 21.72 17.94 -8.48
CA VAL A 195 20.48 18.62 -8.87
C VAL A 195 20.54 18.80 -10.38
N PRO A 196 19.57 18.28 -11.14
CA PRO A 196 19.57 18.46 -12.58
C PRO A 196 19.62 19.96 -12.87
N LYS A 197 20.54 20.35 -13.75
CA LYS A 197 20.54 21.73 -14.25
C LYS A 197 19.23 21.95 -15.01
N TRP A 198 18.68 23.14 -14.88
CA TRP A 198 17.58 23.57 -15.73
C TRP A 198 18.06 23.43 -17.19
N THR A 199 17.46 22.54 -17.94
CA THR A 199 17.66 22.39 -19.36
C THR A 199 16.49 23.07 -20.05
N ASP A 200 16.77 23.77 -21.14
CA ASP A 200 15.71 24.28 -22.01
C ASP A 200 14.87 23.09 -22.51
N TRP A 201 13.57 23.19 -22.44
CA TRP A 201 12.62 22.09 -22.65
C TRP A 201 12.59 21.56 -24.11
N ASP A 202 13.36 22.19 -25.01
CA ASP A 202 13.37 21.87 -26.44
C ASP A 202 14.21 20.63 -26.84
N ASP A 203 14.89 19.98 -25.91
CA ASP A 203 15.81 18.87 -26.21
C ASP A 203 15.15 17.47 -26.27
N GLY A 204 13.86 17.35 -26.49
CA GLY A 204 13.17 16.04 -26.60
C GLY A 204 13.13 15.23 -25.29
N GLY A 205 13.53 15.82 -24.16
CA GLY A 205 13.45 15.21 -22.83
C GLY A 205 12.01 15.04 -22.33
N GLU A 206 11.12 15.91 -22.77
CA GLU A 206 9.70 15.86 -22.43
C GLU A 206 9.02 14.63 -23.00
N ASP A 207 9.38 14.22 -24.21
CA ASP A 207 8.85 13.00 -24.85
C ASP A 207 9.18 11.73 -24.05
N ARG A 208 10.40 11.60 -23.55
CA ARG A 208 10.81 10.42 -22.78
C ARG A 208 10.09 10.31 -21.44
N ALA A 209 9.96 11.42 -20.72
CA ALA A 209 9.26 11.44 -19.45
C ALA A 209 7.77 11.16 -19.63
N SER A 210 7.17 11.76 -20.65
CA SER A 210 5.77 11.58 -21.03
C SER A 210 5.49 10.13 -21.44
N MET A 211 6.34 9.55 -22.29
CA MET A 211 6.25 8.15 -22.72
C MET A 211 6.42 7.19 -21.54
N ALA A 212 7.37 7.45 -20.64
CA ALA A 212 7.57 6.62 -19.44
C ALA A 212 6.35 6.69 -18.51
N ALA A 213 5.79 7.87 -18.31
CA ALA A 213 4.58 8.07 -17.50
C ALA A 213 3.37 7.35 -18.11
N ALA A 214 3.17 7.46 -19.43
CA ALA A 214 2.09 6.77 -20.14
C ALA A 214 2.24 5.24 -20.06
N ARG A 215 3.45 4.73 -20.23
CA ARG A 215 3.72 3.30 -20.09
C ARG A 215 3.48 2.80 -18.67
N TRP A 216 3.87 3.59 -17.66
CA TRP A 216 3.60 3.30 -16.26
C TRP A 216 2.11 3.26 -15.96
N GLU A 217 1.35 4.25 -16.43
CA GLU A 217 -0.11 4.28 -16.31
C GLU A 217 -0.76 3.06 -16.98
N GLN A 218 -0.27 2.65 -18.15
CA GLN A 218 -0.77 1.46 -18.85
C GLN A 218 -0.48 0.17 -18.06
N ILE A 219 0.71 0.01 -17.50
CA ILE A 219 1.08 -1.17 -16.70
C ILE A 219 0.18 -1.24 -15.45
N LEU A 220 0.08 -0.15 -14.71
CA LEU A 220 -0.74 -0.10 -13.50
C LEU A 220 -2.23 -0.27 -13.82
N GLY A 221 -2.70 0.28 -14.93
CA GLY A 221 -4.07 0.07 -15.39
C GLY A 221 -4.40 -1.41 -15.63
N LYS A 222 -3.47 -2.18 -16.22
CA LYS A 222 -3.63 -3.63 -16.37
C LYS A 222 -3.68 -4.35 -15.02
N VAL A 223 -2.78 -3.98 -14.10
CA VAL A 223 -2.76 -4.59 -12.76
C VAL A 223 -4.01 -4.26 -11.96
N LEU A 224 -4.50 -3.02 -12.03
CA LEU A 224 -5.75 -2.60 -11.39
C LEU A 224 -6.99 -3.31 -11.97
N ALA A 225 -6.92 -3.71 -13.23
CA ALA A 225 -7.98 -4.45 -13.92
C ALA A 225 -7.96 -5.96 -13.66
N LEU A 226 -6.92 -6.50 -13.02
CA LEU A 226 -6.92 -7.91 -12.63
C LEU A 226 -8.07 -8.18 -11.66
N ASP A 227 -8.79 -9.24 -11.89
CA ASP A 227 -9.85 -9.68 -11.00
C ASP A 227 -9.36 -10.83 -10.10
N TYR A 228 -10.17 -11.19 -9.10
CA TYR A 228 -9.90 -12.35 -8.27
C TYR A 228 -10.21 -13.63 -9.04
N ASP A 229 -9.58 -14.75 -8.66
CA ASP A 229 -10.11 -16.05 -8.98
C ASP A 229 -11.45 -16.19 -8.25
N THR A 230 -12.53 -16.21 -9.03
CA THR A 230 -13.87 -16.42 -8.51
C THR A 230 -14.10 -17.92 -8.34
N GLY A 231 -13.60 -18.49 -7.24
CA GLY A 231 -14.19 -19.69 -6.68
C GLY A 231 -15.63 -19.35 -6.25
N GLU A 232 -16.56 -20.27 -6.41
CA GLU A 232 -18.00 -19.99 -6.37
C GLU A 232 -18.51 -19.32 -5.08
N GLU A 233 -17.75 -19.26 -3.99
CA GLU A 233 -18.18 -18.66 -2.69
C GLU A 233 -17.13 -17.76 -2.03
N GLU A 234 -15.84 -17.80 -2.40
CA GLU A 234 -14.77 -17.03 -1.75
C GLU A 234 -13.89 -16.32 -2.77
N ARG A 235 -13.51 -15.09 -2.44
CA ARG A 235 -12.50 -14.34 -3.19
C ARG A 235 -11.12 -14.89 -2.83
N ILE A 236 -10.62 -15.79 -3.67
CA ILE A 236 -9.32 -16.42 -3.48
C ILE A 236 -8.25 -15.62 -4.23
N SER A 237 -7.14 -15.41 -3.59
CA SER A 237 -5.97 -14.81 -4.22
C SER A 237 -5.37 -15.75 -5.27
N HIS A 238 -4.92 -15.21 -6.39
CA HIS A 238 -4.17 -16.00 -7.36
C HIS A 238 -2.87 -16.49 -6.74
N VAL A 239 -2.68 -17.79 -6.71
CA VAL A 239 -1.44 -18.42 -6.31
C VAL A 239 -0.49 -18.47 -7.51
N LEU A 240 0.65 -17.78 -7.39
CA LEU A 240 1.70 -17.83 -8.41
C LEU A 240 2.70 -18.92 -8.04
N SER A 241 2.84 -19.91 -8.90
CA SER A 241 3.88 -20.94 -8.77
C SER A 241 5.04 -20.64 -9.72
N MET A 242 6.26 -20.85 -9.23
CA MET A 242 7.43 -20.79 -10.10
C MET A 242 7.44 -22.01 -11.05
N ASP A 243 7.63 -21.74 -12.33
CA ASP A 243 7.96 -22.80 -13.25
C ASP A 243 9.38 -23.35 -13.00
N ARG A 244 9.77 -24.37 -13.74
CA ARG A 244 11.08 -25.01 -13.57
C ARG A 244 12.23 -24.04 -13.82
N GLU A 245 12.15 -23.21 -14.84
CA GLU A 245 13.20 -22.27 -15.24
C GLU A 245 13.36 -21.17 -14.18
N ALA A 246 12.25 -20.63 -13.67
CA ALA A 246 12.25 -19.66 -12.59
C ALA A 246 12.85 -20.24 -11.29
N LYS A 247 12.53 -21.50 -10.96
CA LYS A 247 13.13 -22.19 -9.79
C LYS A 247 14.63 -22.37 -9.95
N GLU A 248 15.08 -22.86 -11.12
CA GLU A 248 16.51 -23.03 -11.41
C GLU A 248 17.26 -21.71 -11.30
N TYR A 249 16.71 -20.62 -11.83
CA TYR A 249 17.28 -19.29 -11.72
C TYR A 249 17.35 -18.80 -10.26
N PHE A 250 16.26 -18.94 -9.50
CA PHE A 250 16.18 -18.50 -8.11
C PHE A 250 17.19 -19.22 -7.21
N PHE A 251 17.34 -20.56 -7.37
CA PHE A 251 18.27 -21.35 -6.56
C PHE A 251 19.73 -21.25 -7.03
N SER A 252 19.99 -20.67 -8.20
CA SER A 252 21.35 -20.40 -8.68
C SER A 252 21.90 -19.07 -8.16
N TRP A 253 21.08 -18.27 -7.50
CA TRP A 253 21.40 -16.92 -7.02
C TRP A 253 21.85 -16.96 -5.58
#